data_5ddf414d58c681354f9a0535628634e9
#
_entry.id   5ddf414d58c681354f9a0535628634e9
#
_cell.length_a   1.000
_cell.length_b   1.000
_cell.length_c   1.000
_cell.angle_alpha   90.00
_cell.angle_beta   90.00
_cell.angle_gamma   90.00
#
_symmetry.space_group_name_H-M   'P 1'
#
loop_
_entity.id
_entity.type
_entity.pdbx_description
1 polymer ?
#
loop_
_entity_poly.entity_id
_entity_poly.type
_entity_poly.pdbx_seq_one_letter_code
_entity_poly.pdbx_strand_id
1 'polypeptide(L)'
;MNRMVPLAILALAILAFATLMLVIAPAIQIRSEAPTPGLKPYTAQQLRGRTQYVAQGCIYCHSQQPRSIDQAPDAERGWGRASVASDYAYDRPHLLGTMRTGPDLFNVGARLPSRGWHLTHLYQPRAIFGWSIMPAYPYLFERKEHAEPGDVVIILPADRAPKKGVIVAKREALDLVAYLQSLDHTFPAPTRAVRDDGYAEKGEPR
;
A
#
# COMPACT_ATOMS: atom_id res chain seq x y z
N MET A 1 -23.86 7.63 49.84
CA MET A 1 -22.67 6.89 49.35
C MET A 1 -22.28 7.45 47.96
N ASN A 2 -21.04 7.85 47.78
CA ASN A 2 -20.58 8.39 46.52
C ASN A 2 -20.46 7.25 45.48
N ARG A 3 -21.36 7.22 44.47
CA ARG A 3 -21.39 6.19 43.42
C ARG A 3 -20.41 6.48 42.27
N MET A 4 -19.73 7.63 42.29
CA MET A 4 -18.80 8.02 41.24
C MET A 4 -17.53 7.15 41.21
N VAL A 5 -17.05 6.75 42.41
CA VAL A 5 -15.82 5.92 42.51
C VAL A 5 -16.01 4.54 41.87
N PRO A 6 -17.05 3.74 42.21
CA PRO A 6 -17.25 2.46 41.54
C PRO A 6 -17.54 2.58 40.06
N LEU A 7 -18.22 3.65 39.61
CA LEU A 7 -18.44 3.91 38.21
C LEU A 7 -17.09 4.17 37.46
N ALA A 8 -16.23 4.99 38.04
CA ALA A 8 -14.93 5.28 37.49
C ALA A 8 -14.04 4.02 37.37
N ILE A 9 -14.04 3.19 38.43
CA ILE A 9 -13.31 1.92 38.45
C ILE A 9 -13.83 0.98 37.35
N LEU A 10 -15.16 0.85 37.23
CA LEU A 10 -15.74 0.01 36.18
C LEU A 10 -15.41 0.51 34.78
N ALA A 11 -15.49 1.82 34.54
CA ALA A 11 -15.13 2.40 33.26
C ALA A 11 -13.64 2.15 32.91
N LEU A 12 -12.75 2.33 33.87
CA LEU A 12 -11.32 2.04 33.68
C LEU A 12 -11.07 0.55 33.43
N ALA A 13 -11.76 -0.33 34.12
CA ALA A 13 -11.63 -1.78 33.91
C ALA A 13 -12.09 -2.19 32.50
N ILE A 14 -13.20 -1.63 32.01
CA ILE A 14 -13.70 -1.88 30.66
C ILE A 14 -12.70 -1.35 29.61
N LEU A 15 -12.20 -0.13 29.80
CA LEU A 15 -11.18 0.45 28.88
C LEU A 15 -9.90 -0.38 28.89
N ALA A 16 -9.41 -0.80 30.04
CA ALA A 16 -8.22 -1.63 30.15
C ALA A 16 -8.42 -2.99 29.46
N PHE A 17 -9.56 -3.64 29.68
CA PHE A 17 -9.91 -4.89 29.02
C PHE A 17 -10.02 -4.73 27.50
N ALA A 18 -10.72 -3.70 27.04
CA ALA A 18 -10.84 -3.42 25.60
C ALA A 18 -9.47 -3.14 24.96
N THR A 19 -8.63 -2.33 25.61
CA THR A 19 -7.27 -2.06 25.13
C THR A 19 -6.42 -3.33 25.07
N LEU A 20 -6.50 -4.18 26.11
CA LEU A 20 -5.76 -5.44 26.12
C LEU A 20 -6.21 -6.37 24.99
N MET A 21 -7.52 -6.55 24.78
CA MET A 21 -8.06 -7.51 23.82
C MET A 21 -8.05 -7.01 22.37
N LEU A 22 -8.30 -5.71 22.15
CA LEU A 22 -8.47 -5.18 20.79
C LEU A 22 -7.22 -4.50 20.24
N VAL A 23 -6.26 -4.16 21.10
CA VAL A 23 -5.02 -3.46 20.67
C VAL A 23 -3.78 -4.28 20.99
N ILE A 24 -3.58 -4.63 22.27
CA ILE A 24 -2.32 -5.24 22.71
C ILE A 24 -2.19 -6.68 22.20
N ALA A 25 -3.21 -7.50 22.38
CA ALA A 25 -3.17 -8.90 21.99
C ALA A 25 -2.99 -9.06 20.46
N PRO A 26 -3.76 -8.38 19.58
CA PRO A 26 -3.52 -8.42 18.14
C PRO A 26 -2.15 -7.87 17.76
N ALA A 27 -1.68 -6.81 18.41
CA ALA A 27 -0.35 -6.25 18.11
C ALA A 27 0.78 -7.24 18.44
N ILE A 28 0.65 -8.03 19.52
CA ILE A 28 1.62 -9.08 19.84
C ILE A 28 1.56 -10.21 18.80
N GLN A 29 0.36 -10.65 18.41
CA GLN A 29 0.17 -11.68 17.39
C GLN A 29 0.83 -11.29 16.06
N ILE A 30 0.58 -10.06 15.59
CA ILE A 30 1.15 -9.56 14.32
C ILE A 30 2.68 -9.45 14.42
N ARG A 31 3.23 -9.05 15.57
CA ARG A 31 4.68 -8.96 15.77
C ARG A 31 5.39 -10.31 15.78
N SER A 32 4.69 -11.36 16.10
CA SER A 32 5.24 -12.74 16.12
C SER A 32 5.23 -13.41 14.74
N GLU A 33 4.54 -12.84 13.76
CA GLU A 33 4.53 -13.37 12.39
C GLU A 33 5.90 -13.16 11.73
N ALA A 34 6.51 -14.25 11.26
CA ALA A 34 7.71 -14.19 10.47
C ALA A 34 7.40 -13.57 9.10
N PRO A 35 8.29 -12.75 8.53
CA PRO A 35 8.09 -12.21 7.18
C PRO A 35 7.92 -13.32 6.16
N THR A 36 7.05 -13.10 5.17
CA THR A 36 6.91 -14.01 4.03
C THR A 36 8.28 -14.19 3.35
N PRO A 37 8.68 -15.42 3.00
CA PRO A 37 9.92 -15.68 2.28
C PRO A 37 9.96 -14.87 0.98
N GLY A 38 11.00 -14.05 0.80
CA GLY A 38 11.14 -13.12 -0.32
C GLY A 38 10.80 -11.67 0.01
N LEU A 39 10.03 -11.41 1.06
CA LEU A 39 9.73 -10.04 1.51
C LEU A 39 11.02 -9.36 2.04
N LYS A 40 11.29 -8.16 1.57
CA LYS A 40 12.48 -7.38 1.96
C LYS A 40 12.08 -6.17 2.81
N PRO A 41 12.89 -5.82 3.82
CA PRO A 41 12.72 -4.56 4.53
C PRO A 41 12.82 -3.37 3.58
N TYR A 42 12.04 -2.33 3.83
CA TYR A 42 12.12 -1.10 3.05
C TYR A 42 13.47 -0.39 3.22
N THR A 43 13.99 0.12 2.13
CA THR A 43 15.14 1.04 2.15
C THR A 43 14.71 2.40 2.73
N ALA A 44 15.69 3.23 3.11
CA ALA A 44 15.41 4.59 3.60
C ALA A 44 14.64 5.43 2.55
N GLN A 45 14.91 5.24 1.26
CA GLN A 45 14.18 5.91 0.18
C GLN A 45 12.72 5.45 0.12
N GLN A 46 12.48 4.14 0.17
CA GLN A 46 11.14 3.55 0.15
C GLN A 46 10.32 3.96 1.38
N LEU A 47 10.94 4.08 2.56
CA LEU A 47 10.26 4.59 3.76
C LEU A 47 9.84 6.06 3.61
N ARG A 48 10.68 6.91 3.01
CA ARG A 48 10.26 8.28 2.69
C ARG A 48 9.13 8.29 1.67
N GLY A 49 9.20 7.42 0.67
CA GLY A 49 8.12 7.25 -0.32
C GLY A 49 6.82 6.78 0.31
N ARG A 50 6.90 5.85 1.27
CA ARG A 50 5.75 5.41 2.07
C ARG A 50 5.14 6.55 2.88
N THR A 51 5.97 7.45 3.43
CA THR A 51 5.49 8.67 4.09
C THR A 51 4.74 9.56 3.10
N GLN A 52 5.24 9.73 1.87
CA GLN A 52 4.53 10.46 0.82
C GLN A 52 3.21 9.78 0.45
N TYR A 53 3.18 8.46 0.33
CA TYR A 53 1.95 7.70 0.05
C TYR A 53 0.83 8.00 1.05
N VAL A 54 1.17 8.07 2.34
CA VAL A 54 0.22 8.43 3.41
C VAL A 54 -0.15 9.91 3.32
N ALA A 55 0.84 10.80 3.19
CA ALA A 55 0.64 12.24 3.17
C ALA A 55 -0.22 12.71 1.98
N GLN A 56 -0.10 12.03 0.82
CA GLN A 56 -0.90 12.33 -0.38
C GLN A 56 -2.28 11.66 -0.36
N GLY A 57 -2.62 10.90 0.66
CA GLY A 57 -3.94 10.29 0.82
C GLY A 57 -4.23 9.13 -0.13
N CYS A 58 -3.22 8.48 -0.70
CA CYS A 58 -3.37 7.39 -1.66
C CYS A 58 -4.21 6.22 -1.10
N ILE A 59 -4.08 5.96 0.20
CA ILE A 59 -4.80 4.92 0.93
C ILE A 59 -6.33 5.12 0.92
N TYR A 60 -6.83 6.32 0.69
CA TYR A 60 -8.26 6.59 0.64
C TYR A 60 -8.93 6.12 -0.66
N CYS A 61 -8.15 5.86 -1.71
CA CYS A 61 -8.66 5.39 -3.00
C CYS A 61 -8.09 4.03 -3.41
N HIS A 62 -6.95 3.61 -2.83
CA HIS A 62 -6.24 2.38 -3.15
C HIS A 62 -6.09 1.49 -1.94
N SER A 63 -6.41 0.20 -2.09
CA SER A 63 -6.05 -0.84 -1.13
C SER A 63 -4.68 -1.43 -1.45
N GLN A 64 -4.10 -2.13 -0.47
CA GLN A 64 -2.93 -2.97 -0.61
C GLN A 64 -3.23 -4.34 0.04
N GLN A 65 -4.37 -4.93 -0.31
CA GLN A 65 -4.86 -6.17 0.29
C GLN A 65 -5.69 -6.95 -0.73
N PRO A 66 -5.04 -7.63 -1.70
CA PRO A 66 -5.78 -8.49 -2.62
C PRO A 66 -6.46 -9.63 -1.86
N ARG A 67 -7.65 -9.95 -2.30
CA ARG A 67 -8.52 -10.98 -1.71
C ARG A 67 -8.37 -12.30 -2.45
N SER A 68 -8.74 -13.38 -1.78
CA SER A 68 -8.86 -14.69 -2.40
C SER A 68 -9.96 -14.73 -3.46
N ILE A 69 -9.89 -15.68 -4.39
CA ILE A 69 -10.79 -15.76 -5.56
C ILE A 69 -12.26 -15.98 -5.16
N ASP A 70 -12.50 -16.62 -4.03
CA ASP A 70 -13.83 -16.80 -3.45
C ASP A 70 -14.46 -15.48 -2.94
N GLN A 71 -13.65 -14.47 -2.68
CA GLN A 71 -14.10 -13.17 -2.18
C GLN A 71 -14.13 -12.08 -3.27
N ALA A 72 -13.17 -12.11 -4.19
CA ALA A 72 -13.07 -11.13 -5.27
C ALA A 72 -12.15 -11.60 -6.40
N PRO A 73 -12.35 -11.17 -7.65
CA PRO A 73 -11.52 -11.55 -8.80
C PRO A 73 -10.21 -10.74 -8.86
N ASP A 74 -9.53 -10.55 -7.72
CA ASP A 74 -8.35 -9.69 -7.63
C ASP A 74 -7.15 -10.28 -8.38
N ALA A 75 -6.97 -11.61 -8.32
CA ALA A 75 -5.93 -12.31 -9.08
C ALA A 75 -6.16 -12.19 -10.59
N GLU A 76 -7.41 -12.32 -11.05
CA GLU A 76 -7.78 -12.19 -12.47
C GLU A 76 -7.56 -10.76 -12.99
N ARG A 77 -7.67 -9.76 -12.12
CA ARG A 77 -7.34 -8.35 -12.41
C ARG A 77 -5.83 -8.08 -12.45
N GLY A 78 -5.00 -9.08 -12.17
CA GLY A 78 -3.55 -8.94 -12.09
C GLY A 78 -3.08 -8.20 -10.84
N TRP A 79 -3.90 -8.13 -9.78
CA TRP A 79 -3.52 -7.44 -8.53
C TRP A 79 -2.63 -8.29 -7.63
N GLY A 80 -2.40 -9.54 -7.99
CA GLY A 80 -1.57 -10.48 -7.28
C GLY A 80 -2.38 -11.55 -6.54
N ARG A 81 -1.66 -12.43 -5.85
CA ARG A 81 -2.25 -13.44 -4.98
C ARG A 81 -2.93 -12.80 -3.77
N ALA A 82 -3.81 -13.53 -3.11
CA ALA A 82 -4.34 -13.12 -1.82
C ALA A 82 -3.21 -12.82 -0.83
N SER A 83 -3.32 -11.69 -0.12
CA SER A 83 -2.35 -11.29 0.89
C SER A 83 -2.52 -12.08 2.18
N VAL A 84 -1.43 -12.25 2.92
CA VAL A 84 -1.39 -12.88 4.24
C VAL A 84 -0.73 -11.96 5.26
N ALA A 85 -0.95 -12.18 6.54
CA ALA A 85 -0.45 -11.29 7.61
C ALA A 85 1.08 -11.07 7.54
N SER A 86 1.84 -12.10 7.20
CA SER A 86 3.29 -12.07 7.07
C SER A 86 3.82 -11.20 5.93
N ASP A 87 2.98 -10.85 4.95
CA ASP A 87 3.35 -9.91 3.88
C ASP A 87 3.55 -8.47 4.39
N TYR A 88 3.00 -8.15 5.54
CA TYR A 88 3.03 -6.82 6.15
C TYR A 88 3.99 -6.72 7.33
N ALA A 89 4.90 -7.68 7.50
CA ALA A 89 5.80 -7.75 8.66
C ALA A 89 6.63 -6.49 8.86
N TYR A 90 6.95 -5.76 7.78
CA TYR A 90 7.71 -4.51 7.82
C TYR A 90 6.85 -3.25 7.75
N ASP A 91 5.53 -3.38 7.68
CA ASP A 91 4.61 -2.25 7.63
C ASP A 91 4.22 -1.76 9.02
N ARG A 92 4.44 -0.47 9.27
CA ARG A 92 4.03 0.17 10.55
C ARG A 92 3.62 1.63 10.31
N PRO A 93 2.30 1.92 10.43
CA PRO A 93 1.15 1.01 10.50
C PRO A 93 0.91 0.27 9.18
N HIS A 94 0.08 -0.79 9.20
CA HIS A 94 -0.32 -1.47 7.97
C HIS A 94 -1.21 -0.55 7.12
N LEU A 95 -0.94 -0.48 5.81
CA LEU A 95 -1.65 0.39 4.87
C LEU A 95 -2.61 -0.41 3.98
N LEU A 96 -3.40 -1.29 4.59
CA LEU A 96 -4.29 -2.21 3.86
C LEU A 96 -5.28 -1.49 2.96
N GLY A 97 -5.87 -0.39 3.45
CA GLY A 97 -6.93 0.34 2.75
C GLY A 97 -8.23 -0.47 2.65
N THR A 98 -9.35 0.23 2.55
CA THR A 98 -10.67 -0.39 2.41
C THR A 98 -11.38 0.04 1.13
N MET A 99 -10.98 1.17 0.56
CA MET A 99 -11.55 1.73 -0.66
C MET A 99 -10.80 1.25 -1.89
N ARG A 100 -11.53 1.01 -2.96
CA ARG A 100 -11.03 0.57 -4.27
C ARG A 100 -11.61 1.44 -5.39
N THR A 101 -11.61 2.75 -5.17
CA THR A 101 -11.90 3.74 -6.21
C THR A 101 -10.85 3.66 -7.33
N GLY A 102 -9.60 3.39 -6.95
CA GLY A 102 -8.54 2.92 -7.84
C GLY A 102 -8.23 1.43 -7.61
N PRO A 103 -7.36 0.84 -8.43
CA PRO A 103 -6.95 -0.55 -8.30
C PRO A 103 -6.16 -0.80 -7.00
N ASP A 104 -6.14 -2.06 -6.56
CA ASP A 104 -5.24 -2.50 -5.48
C ASP A 104 -3.77 -2.36 -5.90
N LEU A 105 -2.93 -1.90 -4.98
CA LEU A 105 -1.52 -1.59 -5.23
C LEU A 105 -0.54 -2.60 -4.61
N PHE A 106 -1.02 -3.67 -3.96
CA PHE A 106 -0.19 -4.67 -3.30
C PHE A 106 0.94 -5.21 -4.19
N ASN A 107 0.68 -5.37 -5.47
CA ASN A 107 1.63 -5.91 -6.45
C ASN A 107 1.88 -4.95 -7.61
N VAL A 108 1.78 -3.64 -7.37
CA VAL A 108 1.90 -2.63 -8.43
C VAL A 108 3.32 -2.55 -8.98
N GLY A 109 4.34 -2.79 -8.16
CA GLY A 109 5.75 -2.78 -8.58
C GLY A 109 6.06 -3.84 -9.62
N ALA A 110 5.52 -5.06 -9.47
CA ALA A 110 5.65 -6.11 -10.47
C ALA A 110 4.79 -5.85 -11.71
N ARG A 111 3.54 -5.42 -11.51
CA ARG A 111 2.58 -5.21 -12.58
C ARG A 111 2.94 -4.03 -13.49
N LEU A 112 3.50 -2.98 -12.93
CA LEU A 112 3.85 -1.73 -13.60
C LEU A 112 5.26 -1.30 -13.17
N PRO A 113 6.32 -1.98 -13.62
CA PRO A 113 7.69 -1.74 -13.14
C PRO A 113 8.30 -0.43 -13.66
N SER A 114 7.70 0.22 -14.64
CA SER A 114 8.25 1.42 -15.27
C SER A 114 8.18 2.64 -14.35
N ARG A 115 9.35 3.16 -13.94
CA ARG A 115 9.47 4.42 -13.20
C ARG A 115 8.84 5.59 -13.96
N GLY A 116 9.10 5.70 -15.27
CA GLY A 116 8.55 6.76 -16.11
C GLY A 116 7.04 6.73 -16.16
N TRP A 117 6.44 5.53 -16.24
CA TRP A 117 5.01 5.35 -16.19
C TRP A 117 4.41 5.92 -14.89
N HIS A 118 4.99 5.57 -13.74
CA HIS A 118 4.53 6.07 -12.43
C HIS A 118 4.63 7.59 -12.33
N LEU A 119 5.76 8.16 -12.75
CA LEU A 119 5.97 9.61 -12.72
C LEU A 119 4.96 10.34 -13.60
N THR A 120 4.74 9.87 -14.83
CA THR A 120 3.73 10.44 -15.74
C THR A 120 2.32 10.31 -15.16
N HIS A 121 2.00 9.14 -14.58
CA HIS A 121 0.69 8.88 -13.96
C HIS A 121 0.44 9.78 -12.74
N LEU A 122 1.43 10.00 -11.89
CA LEU A 122 1.32 10.90 -10.75
C LEU A 122 1.19 12.36 -11.17
N TYR A 123 1.97 12.79 -12.17
CA TYR A 123 1.89 14.16 -12.66
C TYR A 123 0.54 14.46 -13.33
N GLN A 124 0.10 13.58 -14.21
CA GLN A 124 -1.15 13.72 -14.96
C GLN A 124 -1.76 12.36 -15.30
N PRO A 125 -2.63 11.81 -14.45
CA PRO A 125 -3.23 10.49 -14.68
C PRO A 125 -3.96 10.38 -16.02
N ARG A 126 -4.59 11.47 -16.45
CA ARG A 126 -5.33 11.53 -17.73
C ARG A 126 -4.44 11.57 -18.96
N ALA A 127 -3.14 11.70 -18.79
CA ALA A 127 -2.19 11.52 -19.88
C ALA A 127 -2.02 10.05 -20.27
N ILE A 128 -2.37 9.12 -19.37
CA ILE A 128 -2.32 7.66 -19.60
C ILE A 128 -3.73 7.12 -19.79
N PHE A 129 -4.65 7.45 -18.89
CA PHE A 129 -6.04 7.03 -18.95
C PHE A 129 -6.96 8.25 -18.98
N GLY A 130 -7.47 8.63 -20.14
CA GLY A 130 -8.28 9.83 -20.34
C GLY A 130 -9.51 9.91 -19.42
N TRP A 131 -10.03 8.77 -19.02
CA TRP A 131 -11.18 8.63 -18.12
C TRP A 131 -10.81 8.62 -16.62
N SER A 132 -9.53 8.72 -16.26
CA SER A 132 -9.11 8.62 -14.87
C SER A 132 -9.70 9.70 -13.98
N ILE A 133 -10.24 9.29 -12.84
CA ILE A 133 -10.71 10.17 -11.76
C ILE A 133 -9.64 10.45 -10.71
N MET A 134 -8.48 9.80 -10.80
CA MET A 134 -7.36 10.04 -9.91
C MET A 134 -6.94 11.53 -9.99
N PRO A 135 -6.74 12.22 -8.86
CA PRO A 135 -6.20 13.57 -8.87
C PRO A 135 -4.78 13.59 -9.42
N ALA A 136 -4.41 14.69 -10.05
CA ALA A 136 -3.04 14.96 -10.45
C ALA A 136 -2.25 15.54 -9.26
N TYR A 137 -0.96 15.23 -9.19
CA TYR A 137 -0.05 15.71 -8.13
C TYR A 137 1.08 16.58 -8.72
N PRO A 138 0.77 17.67 -9.47
CA PRO A 138 1.79 18.46 -10.15
C PRO A 138 2.77 19.13 -9.20
N TYR A 139 2.40 19.36 -7.95
CA TYR A 139 3.26 19.95 -6.93
C TYR A 139 4.42 19.05 -6.47
N LEU A 140 4.37 17.75 -6.80
CA LEU A 140 5.50 16.82 -6.63
C LEU A 140 6.55 16.96 -7.74
N PHE A 141 6.34 17.89 -8.66
CA PHE A 141 7.17 18.13 -9.82
C PHE A 141 7.53 19.61 -9.91
N GLU A 142 8.49 19.91 -10.74
CA GLU A 142 8.95 21.27 -11.00
C GLU A 142 9.08 21.49 -12.51
N ARG A 143 8.77 22.68 -12.97
CA ARG A 143 9.00 23.09 -14.34
C ARG A 143 10.31 23.85 -14.42
N LYS A 144 11.21 23.40 -15.31
CA LYS A 144 12.48 24.07 -15.62
C LYS A 144 12.53 24.48 -17.09
N GLU A 145 13.33 25.47 -17.42
CA GLU A 145 13.59 25.82 -18.84
C GLU A 145 14.39 24.72 -19.52
N HIS A 146 15.40 24.19 -18.85
CA HIS A 146 16.26 23.11 -19.31
C HIS A 146 16.49 22.11 -18.19
N ALA A 147 16.69 20.85 -18.56
CA ALA A 147 17.08 19.82 -17.59
C ALA A 147 18.54 20.03 -17.16
N GLU A 148 18.80 19.82 -15.88
CA GLU A 148 20.14 19.84 -15.29
C GLU A 148 20.66 18.41 -15.08
N PRO A 149 21.97 18.21 -14.93
CA PRO A 149 22.53 16.91 -14.60
C PRO A 149 21.90 16.35 -13.30
N GLY A 150 21.35 15.14 -13.39
CA GLY A 150 20.66 14.47 -12.27
C GLY A 150 19.15 14.67 -12.26
N ASP A 151 18.59 15.57 -13.05
CA ASP A 151 17.15 15.72 -13.18
C ASP A 151 16.50 14.49 -13.81
N VAL A 152 15.35 14.12 -13.29
CA VAL A 152 14.50 13.09 -13.88
C VAL A 152 13.34 13.76 -14.58
N VAL A 153 13.49 13.92 -15.88
CA VAL A 153 12.47 14.51 -16.76
C VAL A 153 11.36 13.49 -16.99
N ILE A 154 10.10 13.94 -16.89
CA ILE A 154 8.95 13.11 -17.28
C ILE A 154 8.61 13.29 -18.74
N ILE A 155 8.18 12.20 -19.38
CA ILE A 155 7.74 12.20 -20.77
C ILE A 155 6.21 12.26 -20.78
N LEU A 156 5.68 13.32 -21.38
CA LEU A 156 4.25 13.52 -21.54
C LEU A 156 3.86 13.38 -23.02
N PRO A 157 2.62 12.92 -23.30
CA PRO A 157 2.07 13.02 -24.65
C PRO A 157 2.11 14.46 -25.18
N ALA A 158 2.22 14.63 -26.49
CA ALA A 158 2.42 15.92 -27.12
C ALA A 158 1.34 16.96 -26.79
N ASP A 159 0.10 16.51 -26.62
CA ASP A 159 -1.05 17.35 -26.23
C ASP A 159 -1.04 17.78 -24.74
N ARG A 160 -0.17 17.18 -23.95
CA ARG A 160 -0.03 17.42 -22.48
C ARG A 160 1.34 17.96 -22.13
N ALA A 161 2.29 17.92 -23.06
CA ALA A 161 3.64 18.42 -22.86
C ALA A 161 3.65 19.96 -22.72
N PRO A 162 4.54 20.52 -21.91
CA PRO A 162 4.68 21.97 -21.81
C PRO A 162 5.18 22.54 -23.16
N LYS A 163 4.63 23.68 -23.57
CA LYS A 163 5.06 24.36 -24.82
C LYS A 163 6.52 24.79 -24.79
N LYS A 164 7.09 25.05 -23.62
CA LYS A 164 8.52 25.39 -23.40
C LYS A 164 8.99 24.74 -22.11
N GLY A 165 10.27 24.36 -22.08
CA GLY A 165 10.89 23.76 -20.90
C GLY A 165 10.49 22.30 -20.69
N VAL A 166 10.87 21.78 -19.56
CA VAL A 166 10.70 20.38 -19.14
C VAL A 166 10.04 20.29 -17.78
N ILE A 167 9.39 19.18 -17.50
CA ILE A 167 8.88 18.86 -16.17
C ILE A 167 9.82 17.83 -15.54
N VAL A 168 10.33 18.15 -14.36
CA VAL A 168 11.23 17.28 -13.61
C VAL A 168 10.59 16.80 -12.31
N ALA A 169 10.87 15.57 -11.94
CA ALA A 169 10.38 14.99 -10.71
C ALA A 169 11.18 15.53 -9.52
N LYS A 170 10.49 16.05 -8.50
CA LYS A 170 11.10 16.37 -7.21
C LYS A 170 11.45 15.08 -6.45
N ARG A 171 12.25 15.21 -5.42
CA ARG A 171 12.67 14.09 -4.56
C ARG A 171 11.47 13.32 -4.01
N GLU A 172 10.41 14.02 -3.61
CA GLU A 172 9.19 13.43 -3.06
C GLU A 172 8.50 12.50 -4.06
N ALA A 173 8.45 12.88 -5.34
CA ALA A 173 7.92 12.01 -6.40
C ALA A 173 8.80 10.77 -6.61
N LEU A 174 10.12 10.95 -6.60
CA LEU A 174 11.07 9.86 -6.77
C LEU A 174 11.03 8.88 -5.60
N ASP A 175 10.91 9.37 -4.38
CA ASP A 175 10.78 8.56 -3.18
C ASP A 175 9.44 7.79 -3.20
N LEU A 176 8.33 8.45 -3.57
CA LEU A 176 7.02 7.81 -3.72
C LEU A 176 7.05 6.69 -4.77
N VAL A 177 7.65 6.94 -5.92
CA VAL A 177 7.77 5.91 -6.97
C VAL A 177 8.65 4.75 -6.51
N ALA A 178 9.74 5.00 -5.79
CA ALA A 178 10.57 3.95 -5.21
C ALA A 178 9.77 3.05 -4.24
N TYR A 179 8.87 3.64 -3.45
CA TYR A 179 7.94 2.87 -2.60
C TYR A 179 6.96 2.05 -3.45
N LEU A 180 6.29 2.65 -4.44
CA LEU A 180 5.33 1.94 -5.30
C LEU A 180 5.99 0.78 -6.05
N GLN A 181 7.22 0.96 -6.54
CA GLN A 181 7.98 -0.11 -7.20
C GLN A 181 8.43 -1.22 -6.23
N SER A 182 8.52 -0.94 -4.94
CA SER A 182 8.84 -1.96 -3.94
C SER A 182 7.64 -2.85 -3.56
N LEU A 183 6.43 -2.47 -3.95
CA LEU A 183 5.21 -3.25 -3.78
C LEU A 183 5.17 -4.38 -4.85
N ASP A 184 6.07 -5.33 -4.68
CA ASP A 184 6.22 -6.54 -5.50
C ASP A 184 6.11 -7.75 -4.58
N HIS A 185 5.00 -8.48 -4.71
CA HIS A 185 4.68 -9.66 -3.91
C HIS A 185 4.45 -10.87 -4.84
N THR A 186 5.32 -11.01 -5.85
CA THR A 186 5.27 -12.14 -6.79
C THR A 186 5.73 -13.46 -6.17
N PHE A 187 6.43 -13.42 -5.02
CA PHE A 187 6.81 -14.60 -4.28
C PHE A 187 5.58 -15.32 -3.69
N PRO A 188 5.64 -16.67 -3.52
CA PRO A 188 4.52 -17.43 -3.00
C PRO A 188 4.21 -17.06 -1.54
N ALA A 189 2.93 -17.11 -1.18
CA ALA A 189 2.56 -17.03 0.22
C ALA A 189 3.18 -18.21 0.98
N PRO A 190 3.61 -18.05 2.24
CA PRO A 190 4.06 -19.16 3.04
C PRO A 190 2.90 -20.15 3.15
N THR A 191 3.19 -21.44 2.90
CA THR A 191 2.26 -22.51 3.20
C THR A 191 2.04 -22.46 4.70
N ARG A 192 0.84 -22.08 5.13
CA ARG A 192 0.49 -22.19 6.54
C ARG A 192 0.72 -23.64 6.92
N ALA A 193 1.71 -23.94 7.74
CA ALA A 193 1.78 -25.23 8.37
C ALA A 193 0.42 -25.40 9.05
N VAL A 194 -0.39 -26.31 8.52
CA VAL A 194 -1.64 -26.69 9.16
C VAL A 194 -1.24 -27.06 10.57
N ARG A 195 -1.60 -26.23 11.56
CA ARG A 195 -1.53 -26.68 12.93
C ARG A 195 -2.36 -27.94 12.94
N ASP A 196 -1.74 -29.03 13.38
CA ASP A 196 -2.34 -30.36 13.46
C ASP A 196 -3.29 -30.41 14.68
N ASP A 197 -4.22 -29.46 14.71
CA ASP A 197 -5.26 -29.30 15.73
C ASP A 197 -6.57 -29.96 15.28
N GLY A 198 -6.48 -30.97 14.37
CA GLY A 198 -7.56 -31.92 14.15
C GLY A 198 -8.78 -31.41 13.38
N TYR A 199 -8.78 -30.20 12.87
CA TYR A 199 -9.79 -29.73 11.92
C TYR A 199 -9.41 -30.16 10.50
N ALA A 200 -9.67 -31.42 10.19
CA ALA A 200 -9.73 -31.88 8.81
C ALA A 200 -10.92 -31.18 8.13
N GLU A 201 -10.64 -30.32 7.17
CA GLU A 201 -11.62 -29.87 6.20
C GLU A 201 -12.22 -31.12 5.54
N LYS A 202 -13.48 -31.42 5.84
CA LYS A 202 -14.21 -32.46 5.11
C LYS A 202 -14.32 -31.98 3.67
N GLY A 203 -13.49 -32.55 2.80
CA GLY A 203 -13.62 -32.37 1.38
C GLY A 203 -15.01 -32.80 0.93
N GLU A 204 -15.79 -31.91 0.39
CA GLU A 204 -16.97 -32.26 -0.39
C GLU A 204 -16.51 -32.91 -1.70
N PRO A 205 -17.06 -34.06 -2.05
CA PRO A 205 -16.83 -34.66 -3.38
C PRO A 205 -17.60 -33.86 -4.43
N ARG A 206 -17.01 -33.71 -5.58
CA ARG A 206 -17.45 -33.04 -6.82
C ARG A 206 -18.92 -33.33 -7.20
#